data_1f253c39ec12a75e2495de8d78ffdf69
#
_entry.id   1f253c39ec12a75e2495de8d78ffdf69
#
_cell.length_a   1.000
_cell.length_b   1.000
_cell.length_c   1.000
_cell.angle_alpha   90.00
_cell.angle_beta   90.00
_cell.angle_gamma   90.00
#
_symmetry.space_group_name_H-M   'P 1'
#
loop_
_entity.id
_entity.type
_entity.pdbx_description
1 polymer ?
#
loop_
_entity_poly.entity_id
_entity_poly.type
_entity_poly.pdbx_seq_one_letter_code
_entity_poly.pdbx_strand_id
1 'polypeptide(L)' 'MAATKDQRRLLNRCVENEIPVFVLTGTDACAMTALMAYAAESRSLGCSSEFIHDLETNVIPDFRDFQIQEPEKVKLPD' A
#
# COMPACT_ATOMS: atom_id res chain seq x y z
N MET A 1 6.38 -7.00 8.36
CA MET A 1 6.08 -5.79 7.61
C MET A 1 6.45 -5.97 6.15
N ALA A 2 5.64 -5.42 5.26
CA ALA A 2 5.89 -5.54 3.84
C ALA A 2 7.25 -4.95 3.47
N ALA A 3 7.93 -5.61 2.57
CA ALA A 3 9.31 -5.29 2.25
C ALA A 3 9.44 -4.45 1.00
N THR A 4 8.50 -3.58 0.72
CA THR A 4 8.59 -2.73 -0.45
C THR A 4 9.59 -1.61 -0.20
N LYS A 5 10.83 -1.98 -0.16
CA LYS A 5 11.90 -1.00 -0.07
C LYS A 5 11.86 -0.20 1.21
N ASP A 6 12.56 0.90 1.20
CA ASP A 6 12.62 1.84 2.29
C ASP A 6 11.52 2.89 2.05
N GLN A 7 10.34 2.62 2.56
CA GLN A 7 9.18 3.49 2.35
C GLN A 7 9.41 4.87 2.95
N ARG A 8 10.12 4.94 4.08
CA ARG A 8 10.38 6.21 4.72
C ARG A 8 11.33 7.06 3.88
N ARG A 9 12.35 6.45 3.30
CA ARG A 9 13.28 7.16 2.43
C ARG A 9 12.56 7.67 1.18
N LEU A 10 11.71 6.83 0.61
CA LEU A 10 10.94 7.22 -0.57
C LEU A 10 10.03 8.40 -0.27
N LEU A 11 9.32 8.35 0.86
CA LEU A 11 8.45 9.44 1.28
C LEU A 11 9.24 10.73 1.45
N ASN A 12 10.35 10.66 2.16
CA ASN A 12 11.19 11.84 2.38
C ASN A 12 11.68 12.45 1.06
N ARG A 13 12.09 11.60 0.11
CA ARG A 13 12.55 12.07 -1.18
C ARG A 13 11.42 12.79 -1.93
N CYS A 14 10.21 12.25 -1.87
CA CYS A 14 9.07 12.89 -2.52
C CYS A 14 8.79 14.26 -1.91
N VAL A 15 8.81 14.34 -0.57
CA VAL A 15 8.57 15.59 0.11
C VAL A 15 9.63 16.63 -0.26
N GLU A 16 10.90 16.23 -0.26
CA GLU A 16 12.01 17.14 -0.53
C GLU A 16 12.01 17.65 -1.98
N ASN A 17 11.51 16.84 -2.90
CA ASN A 17 11.50 17.21 -4.32
C ASN A 17 10.13 17.68 -4.80
N GLU A 18 9.23 17.94 -3.87
CA GLU A 18 7.88 18.43 -4.17
C GLU A 18 7.13 17.53 -5.15
N ILE A 19 7.36 16.22 -5.04
CA ILE A 19 6.63 15.20 -5.80
C ILE A 19 5.35 14.87 -5.03
N PRO A 20 4.18 14.93 -5.66
CA PRO A 20 2.94 14.56 -4.97
C PRO A 20 3.02 13.16 -4.40
N VAL A 21 2.58 13.00 -3.15
CA VAL A 21 2.60 11.71 -2.49
C VAL A 21 1.36 11.57 -1.62
N PHE A 22 0.84 10.36 -1.56
CA PHE A 22 -0.33 10.04 -0.76
C PHE A 22 -0.03 8.80 0.07
N VAL A 23 -0.30 8.86 1.37
CA VAL A 23 0.00 7.76 2.27
C VAL A 23 -1.28 7.00 2.60
N LEU A 24 -1.22 5.70 2.43
CA LEU A 24 -2.34 4.80 2.70
C LEU A 24 -1.95 3.89 3.86
N THR A 25 -2.80 3.80 4.87
CA THR A 25 -2.50 3.01 6.07
C THR A 25 -3.48 1.88 6.26
N GLY A 26 -3.11 0.92 7.09
CA GLY A 26 -3.98 -0.21 7.42
C GLY A 26 -5.25 0.18 8.15
N THR A 27 -5.29 1.37 8.75
CA THR A 27 -6.48 1.84 9.45
C THR A 27 -7.52 2.48 8.52
N ASP A 28 -7.16 2.64 7.25
CA ASP A 28 -8.03 3.30 6.27
C ASP A 28 -9.02 2.30 5.68
N ALA A 29 -10.31 2.57 5.84
CA ALA A 29 -11.36 1.69 5.33
C ALA A 29 -11.31 1.57 3.80
N CYS A 30 -10.70 2.51 3.11
CA CYS A 30 -10.57 2.47 1.64
C CYS A 30 -9.36 1.68 1.17
N ALA A 31 -8.48 1.27 2.08
CA ALA A 31 -7.16 0.76 1.71
C ALA A 31 -7.22 -0.51 0.87
N MET A 32 -8.05 -1.49 1.25
CA MET A 32 -8.06 -2.77 0.54
C MET A 32 -8.52 -2.62 -0.90
N THR A 33 -9.59 -1.87 -1.13
CA THR A 33 -10.07 -1.65 -2.49
C THR A 33 -9.04 -0.90 -3.32
N ALA A 34 -8.39 0.10 -2.71
CA ALA A 34 -7.35 0.87 -3.40
C ALA A 34 -6.17 -0.01 -3.77
N LEU A 35 -5.72 -0.87 -2.85
CA LEU A 35 -4.60 -1.76 -3.12
C LEU A 35 -4.92 -2.80 -4.17
N MET A 36 -6.14 -3.33 -4.16
CA MET A 36 -6.55 -4.30 -5.18
C MET A 36 -6.59 -3.67 -6.57
N ALA A 37 -7.10 -2.44 -6.65
CA ALA A 37 -7.10 -1.70 -7.91
C ALA A 37 -5.68 -1.40 -8.38
N TYR A 38 -4.81 -1.04 -7.46
CA TYR A 38 -3.41 -0.77 -7.76
C TYR A 38 -2.72 -2.03 -8.32
N ALA A 39 -2.99 -3.18 -7.70
CA ALA A 39 -2.42 -4.45 -8.17
C ALA A 39 -2.88 -4.78 -9.58
N ALA A 40 -4.16 -4.60 -9.85
CA ALA A 40 -4.72 -4.86 -11.19
C ALA A 40 -4.06 -3.94 -12.24
N GLU A 41 -3.92 -2.67 -11.90
CA GLU A 41 -3.28 -1.71 -12.81
C GLU A 41 -1.80 -2.03 -13.01
N SER A 42 -1.11 -2.46 -11.95
CA SER A 42 0.28 -2.87 -12.05
C SER A 42 0.48 -4.00 -13.06
N ARG A 43 -0.44 -4.95 -13.08
CA ARG A 43 -0.40 -6.03 -14.06
C ARG A 43 -0.68 -5.51 -15.46
N SER A 44 -1.66 -4.64 -15.59
CA SER A 44 -2.06 -4.06 -16.87
C SER A 44 -0.92 -3.27 -17.50
N LEU A 45 -0.18 -2.53 -16.71
CA LEU A 45 0.92 -1.70 -17.20
C LEU A 45 2.24 -2.44 -17.33
N GLY A 46 2.27 -3.72 -16.95
CA GLY A 46 3.47 -4.54 -17.11
C GLY A 46 4.57 -4.25 -16.09
N CYS A 47 4.20 -3.92 -14.85
CA CYS A 47 5.18 -3.78 -13.79
C CYS A 47 5.94 -5.09 -13.57
N SER A 48 7.13 -5.02 -12.99
CA SER A 48 7.95 -6.22 -12.82
C SER A 48 7.23 -7.27 -12.00
N SER A 49 7.50 -8.53 -12.31
CA SER A 49 6.90 -9.65 -11.58
C SER A 49 7.34 -9.64 -10.10
N GLU A 50 8.55 -9.17 -9.84
CA GLU A 50 9.04 -9.06 -8.46
C GLU A 50 8.22 -8.05 -7.66
N PHE A 51 7.91 -6.91 -8.25
CA PHE A 51 7.10 -5.88 -7.59
C PHE A 51 5.68 -6.41 -7.34
N ILE A 52 5.07 -7.01 -8.36
CA ILE A 52 3.71 -7.54 -8.23
C ILE A 52 3.66 -8.65 -7.18
N HIS A 53 4.67 -9.53 -7.17
CA HIS A 53 4.75 -10.60 -6.18
C HIS A 53 4.83 -10.04 -4.76
N ASP A 54 5.68 -9.03 -4.53
CA ASP A 54 5.82 -8.42 -3.22
C ASP A 54 4.51 -7.75 -2.80
N LEU A 55 3.87 -7.04 -3.71
CA LEU A 55 2.61 -6.37 -3.43
C LEU A 55 1.54 -7.37 -3.02
N GLU A 56 1.41 -8.48 -3.73
CA GLU A 56 0.34 -9.44 -3.53
C GLU A 56 0.60 -10.42 -2.39
N THR A 57 1.86 -10.71 -2.09
CA THR A 57 2.18 -11.69 -1.05
C THR A 57 2.57 -11.04 0.28
N ASN A 58 2.91 -9.77 0.29
CA ASN A 58 3.32 -9.08 1.52
C ASN A 58 2.46 -7.87 1.83
N VAL A 59 2.38 -6.91 0.92
CA VAL A 59 1.70 -5.64 1.22
C VAL A 59 0.20 -5.86 1.43
N ILE A 60 -0.47 -6.46 0.47
CA ILE A 60 -1.92 -6.67 0.56
C ILE A 60 -2.29 -7.57 1.73
N PRO A 61 -1.60 -8.71 1.95
CA PRO A 61 -1.89 -9.54 3.12
C PRO A 61 -1.64 -8.81 4.45
N ASP A 62 -0.62 -7.97 4.54
CA ASP A 62 -0.36 -7.21 5.77
C ASP A 62 -1.54 -6.30 6.09
N PHE A 63 -2.05 -5.59 5.09
CA PHE A 63 -3.20 -4.72 5.28
C PHE A 63 -4.46 -5.52 5.65
N ARG A 64 -4.70 -6.61 4.92
CA ARG A 64 -5.87 -7.46 5.17
C ARG A 64 -5.83 -8.04 6.58
N ASP A 65 -4.70 -8.59 6.97
CA ASP A 65 -4.56 -9.22 8.28
C ASP A 65 -4.72 -8.21 9.39
N PHE A 66 -4.16 -7.00 9.23
CA PHE A 66 -4.36 -5.94 10.20
C PHE A 66 -5.84 -5.62 10.36
N GLN A 67 -6.57 -5.48 9.25
CA GLN A 67 -7.98 -5.11 9.31
C GLN A 67 -8.85 -6.23 9.90
N ILE A 68 -8.44 -7.48 9.72
CA ILE A 68 -9.16 -8.62 10.33
C ILE A 68 -8.89 -8.68 11.83
N GLN A 69 -7.64 -8.44 12.24
CA GLN A 69 -7.24 -8.58 13.64
C GLN A 69 -7.60 -7.36 14.48
N GLU A 70 -7.64 -6.17 13.87
CA GLU A 70 -7.89 -4.92 14.57
C GLU A 70 -9.04 -4.14 13.92
N PRO A 71 -10.22 -4.77 13.79
CA PRO A 71 -11.33 -4.11 13.06
C PRO A 71 -11.79 -2.81 13.70
N GLU A 72 -11.61 -2.66 15.02
CA GLU A 72 -12.01 -1.44 15.72
C GLU A 72 -11.13 -0.25 15.37
N LYS A 73 -9.98 -0.49 14.75
CA LYS A 73 -9.06 0.57 14.33
C LYS A 73 -9.30 1.02 12.89
N VAL A 74 -10.13 0.29 12.16
CA VAL A 74 -10.42 0.61 10.77
C VAL A 74 -11.57 1.61 10.73
N LYS A 75 -11.37 2.71 10.02
CA LYS A 75 -12.37 3.77 9.95
C LYS A 75 -12.24 4.55 8.66
N LEU A 76 -13.24 5.35 8.38
CA LEU A 76 -13.20 6.23 7.23
C LEU A 76 -12.12 7.29 7.44
N PRO A 77 -11.38 7.63 6.38
CA PRO A 77 -10.38 8.69 6.50
C PRO A 77 -11.04 10.04 6.74
N ASP A 78 -10.39 10.85 7.53
CA ASP A 78 -10.88 12.20 7.84
C ASP A 78 -10.51 13.18 6.72
#